data_6253266f85d16a20691129d577177b1d
#
_entry.id   6253266f85d16a20691129d577177b1d
#
_cell.length_a   1.000
_cell.length_b   1.000
_cell.length_c   1.000
_cell.angle_alpha   90.00
_cell.angle_beta   90.00
_cell.angle_gamma   90.00
#
_symmetry.space_group_name_H-M   'P 1'
#
loop_
_entity.id
_entity.type
_entity.pdbx_description
1 polymer ?
#
loop_
_entity_poly.entity_id
_entity_poly.type
_entity_poly.pdbx_seq_one_letter_code
_entity_poly.pdbx_strand_id
1 'polypeptide(L)'
;MIYITKISTVLCILFVSFLSADITNECLSKKIQIMLPEYPNTNYQGYAVVNFDVNEAGELTNIVATKSKCAVSRNEDGSIKFKNCPFFKTNSVQAAKYMKYKEPINTNGTSCVLKNQTHRFTYSLYKRDVKDLDFLLRNEYYDQWIKT
;
A
#
# COMPACT_ATOMS: atom_id res chain seq x y z
N MET A 1 -63.27 17.21 -50.21
CA MET A 1 -61.97 17.64 -49.60
C MET A 1 -61.79 16.84 -48.34
N ILE A 2 -60.96 15.81 -48.40
CA ILE A 2 -60.72 14.91 -47.28
C ILE A 2 -59.26 15.14 -46.84
N TYR A 3 -59.10 15.74 -45.65
CA TYR A 3 -57.75 15.92 -45.02
C TYR A 3 -57.36 14.64 -44.26
N ILE A 4 -56.35 13.96 -44.75
CA ILE A 4 -55.73 12.82 -44.09
C ILE A 4 -54.68 13.35 -43.16
N THR A 5 -54.93 13.34 -41.85
CA THR A 5 -53.95 13.67 -40.82
C THR A 5 -53.08 12.45 -40.60
N LYS A 6 -51.78 12.58 -40.94
CA LYS A 6 -50.75 11.61 -40.67
C LYS A 6 -50.39 11.65 -39.15
N ILE A 7 -50.78 10.65 -38.43
CA ILE A 7 -50.31 10.43 -37.05
C ILE A 7 -48.90 9.79 -37.13
N SER A 8 -47.89 10.59 -36.79
CA SER A 8 -46.50 10.15 -36.70
C SER A 8 -46.29 9.54 -35.30
N THR A 9 -46.25 8.22 -35.21
CA THR A 9 -45.99 7.50 -33.98
C THR A 9 -44.47 7.54 -33.75
N VAL A 10 -44.01 8.40 -32.85
CA VAL A 10 -42.62 8.40 -32.37
C VAL A 10 -42.45 7.27 -31.38
N LEU A 11 -41.81 6.19 -31.83
CA LEU A 11 -41.42 5.07 -31.01
C LEU A 11 -40.17 5.46 -30.20
N CYS A 12 -40.38 5.92 -28.95
CA CYS A 12 -39.31 6.11 -27.97
C CYS A 12 -38.78 4.74 -27.52
N ILE A 13 -37.71 4.29 -28.14
CA ILE A 13 -36.92 3.14 -27.66
C ILE A 13 -36.15 3.59 -26.44
N LEU A 14 -36.65 3.29 -25.25
CA LEU A 14 -35.91 3.42 -23.99
C LEU A 14 -34.79 2.38 -23.99
N PHE A 15 -33.56 2.81 -24.34
CA PHE A 15 -32.35 2.08 -24.06
C PHE A 15 -32.16 2.07 -22.53
N VAL A 16 -32.66 1.03 -21.88
CA VAL A 16 -32.27 0.73 -20.50
C VAL A 16 -30.84 0.18 -20.56
N SER A 17 -29.88 1.07 -20.42
CA SER A 17 -28.49 0.69 -20.18
C SER A 17 -28.45 -0.01 -18.82
N PHE A 18 -28.41 -1.33 -18.80
CA PHE A 18 -28.00 -2.09 -17.62
C PHE A 18 -26.56 -1.73 -17.35
N LEU A 19 -26.33 -0.81 -16.44
CA LEU A 19 -25.05 -0.66 -15.75
C LEU A 19 -24.88 -1.95 -14.93
N SER A 20 -24.22 -2.94 -15.53
CA SER A 20 -23.64 -4.04 -14.76
C SER A 20 -22.59 -3.40 -13.84
N ALA A 21 -22.98 -3.14 -12.60
CA ALA A 21 -22.01 -2.86 -11.56
C ALA A 21 -21.18 -4.16 -11.45
N ASP A 22 -19.97 -4.15 -11.99
CA ASP A 22 -18.99 -5.17 -11.68
C ASP A 22 -18.82 -5.13 -10.16
N ILE A 23 -19.44 -6.09 -9.49
CA ILE A 23 -19.17 -6.36 -8.08
C ILE A 23 -17.76 -6.90 -8.08
N THR A 24 -16.78 -6.00 -7.97
CA THR A 24 -15.39 -6.38 -7.76
C THR A 24 -15.37 -7.16 -6.46
N ASN A 25 -15.09 -8.45 -6.55
CA ASN A 25 -14.89 -9.34 -5.40
C ASN A 25 -13.58 -8.90 -4.71
N GLU A 26 -13.64 -7.77 -4.01
CA GLU A 26 -12.51 -7.19 -3.33
C GLU A 26 -12.10 -8.10 -2.18
N CYS A 27 -10.83 -8.51 -2.19
CA CYS A 27 -10.22 -9.32 -1.15
C CYS A 27 -9.73 -8.40 -0.03
N LEU A 28 -10.24 -8.57 1.18
CA LEU A 28 -9.94 -7.71 2.32
C LEU A 28 -9.29 -8.49 3.46
N SER A 29 -8.34 -7.88 4.14
CA SER A 29 -7.75 -8.40 5.36
C SER A 29 -7.24 -7.27 6.24
N LYS A 30 -6.96 -7.60 7.50
CA LYS A 30 -6.35 -6.69 8.48
C LYS A 30 -5.04 -7.25 8.96
N LYS A 31 -4.01 -6.41 9.00
CA LYS A 31 -2.75 -6.74 9.64
C LYS A 31 -2.96 -6.89 11.15
N ILE A 32 -2.54 -8.03 11.71
CA ILE A 32 -2.72 -8.37 13.14
C ILE A 32 -1.40 -8.42 13.90
N GLN A 33 -0.28 -8.63 13.20
CA GLN A 33 1.04 -8.67 13.81
C GLN A 33 2.06 -7.94 12.94
N ILE A 34 2.86 -7.08 13.55
CA ILE A 34 4.00 -6.41 12.93
C ILE A 34 5.24 -6.78 13.75
N MET A 35 6.30 -7.17 13.08
CA MET A 35 7.61 -7.36 13.69
C MET A 35 8.48 -6.15 13.34
N LEU A 36 9.11 -5.55 14.33
CA LEU A 36 10.12 -4.52 14.09
C LEU A 36 11.40 -5.18 13.57
N PRO A 37 11.99 -4.64 12.50
CA PRO A 37 13.24 -5.17 11.99
C PRO A 37 14.39 -4.87 12.95
N GLU A 38 15.35 -5.78 13.01
CA GLU A 38 16.62 -5.51 13.66
C GLU A 38 17.35 -4.38 12.92
N TYR A 39 17.96 -3.45 13.68
CA TYR A 39 18.72 -2.37 13.07
C TYR A 39 20.03 -2.92 12.49
N PRO A 40 20.34 -2.68 11.19
CA PRO A 40 21.57 -3.16 10.60
C PRO A 40 22.80 -2.44 11.20
N ASN A 41 23.97 -3.05 11.06
CA ASN A 41 25.23 -2.43 11.51
C ASN A 41 25.61 -1.25 10.58
N THR A 42 24.94 -0.13 10.75
CA THR A 42 25.14 1.11 10.01
C THR A 42 24.73 2.32 10.83
N ASN A 43 25.33 3.47 10.55
CA ASN A 43 24.95 4.76 11.16
C ASN A 43 23.90 5.52 10.33
N TYR A 44 23.47 4.97 9.21
CA TYR A 44 22.45 5.61 8.37
C TYR A 44 21.06 5.35 8.91
N GLN A 45 20.23 6.38 8.88
CA GLN A 45 18.79 6.26 9.03
C GLN A 45 18.14 6.15 7.65
N GLY A 46 16.90 5.65 7.60
CA GLY A 46 16.21 5.53 6.33
C GLY A 46 15.04 4.57 6.36
N TYR A 47 14.77 3.95 5.23
CA TYR A 47 13.67 3.01 5.12
C TYR A 47 13.90 1.95 4.04
N ALA A 48 13.16 0.86 4.17
CA ALA A 48 12.97 -0.11 3.09
C ALA A 48 11.49 -0.34 2.83
N VAL A 49 11.15 -0.59 1.58
CA VAL A 49 9.81 -1.03 1.18
C VAL A 49 9.88 -2.48 0.76
N VAL A 50 9.02 -3.29 1.35
CA VAL A 50 8.90 -4.72 1.07
C VAL A 50 7.56 -4.96 0.41
N ASN A 51 7.57 -5.65 -0.74
CA ASN A 51 6.39 -6.15 -1.40
C ASN A 51 6.18 -7.62 -1.04
N PHE A 52 4.94 -8.04 -0.94
CA PHE A 52 4.57 -9.41 -0.62
C PHE A 52 3.12 -9.71 -1.04
N ASP A 53 2.78 -10.99 -1.04
CA ASP A 53 1.40 -11.45 -1.11
C ASP A 53 0.97 -11.95 0.26
N VAL A 54 -0.34 -11.96 0.54
CA VAL A 54 -0.90 -12.59 1.75
C VAL A 54 -1.75 -13.77 1.29
N ASN A 55 -1.38 -14.97 1.74
CA ASN A 55 -2.12 -16.19 1.41
C ASN A 55 -3.44 -16.29 2.19
N GLU A 56 -4.24 -17.30 1.89
CA GLU A 56 -5.54 -17.54 2.52
C GLU A 56 -5.46 -17.77 4.04
N ALA A 57 -4.30 -18.21 4.56
CA ALA A 57 -4.05 -18.37 5.99
C ALA A 57 -3.56 -17.07 6.69
N GLY A 58 -3.45 -15.95 5.95
CA GLY A 58 -2.94 -14.69 6.48
C GLY A 58 -1.42 -14.62 6.61
N GLU A 59 -0.68 -15.55 6.01
CA GLU A 59 0.77 -15.56 6.00
C GLU A 59 1.33 -14.84 4.78
N LEU A 60 2.50 -14.21 4.93
CA LEU A 60 3.17 -13.52 3.85
C LEU A 60 3.96 -14.47 2.96
N THR A 61 3.79 -14.32 1.65
CA THR A 61 4.51 -15.06 0.60
C THR A 61 5.12 -14.09 -0.41
N ASN A 62 6.02 -14.55 -1.25
CA ASN A 62 6.66 -13.73 -2.30
C ASN A 62 7.31 -12.43 -1.76
N ILE A 63 7.94 -12.50 -0.60
CA ILE A 63 8.48 -11.34 0.12
C ILE A 63 9.75 -10.84 -0.56
N VAL A 64 9.73 -9.60 -1.06
CA VAL A 64 10.85 -8.96 -1.78
C VAL A 64 11.01 -7.51 -1.33
N ALA A 65 12.22 -7.10 -0.98
CA ALA A 65 12.53 -5.69 -0.75
C ALA A 65 12.74 -4.96 -2.09
N THR A 66 11.82 -4.08 -2.44
CA THR A 66 11.83 -3.33 -3.71
C THR A 66 12.58 -2.02 -3.62
N LYS A 67 12.61 -1.40 -2.44
CA LYS A 67 13.31 -0.14 -2.19
C LYS A 67 14.11 -0.22 -0.90
N SER A 68 15.26 0.45 -0.87
CA SER A 68 16.01 0.74 0.35
C SER A 68 16.72 2.08 0.17
N LYS A 69 16.46 3.01 1.06
CA LYS A 69 16.88 4.39 0.99
C LYS A 69 17.53 4.82 2.29
N CYS A 70 18.68 5.48 2.19
CA CYS A 70 19.35 6.12 3.30
C CYS A 70 19.16 7.64 3.25
N ALA A 71 18.86 8.24 4.39
CA ALA A 71 18.88 9.68 4.57
C ALA A 71 20.33 10.18 4.55
N VAL A 72 20.65 11.12 3.65
CA VAL A 72 22.03 11.58 3.45
C VAL A 72 22.22 13.05 3.79
N SER A 73 21.19 13.86 3.65
CA SER A 73 21.22 15.30 3.97
C SER A 73 19.80 15.85 4.07
N ARG A 74 19.70 17.12 4.43
CA ARG A 74 18.48 17.90 4.37
C ARG A 74 18.57 18.87 3.20
N ASN A 75 17.48 19.03 2.47
CA ASN A 75 17.34 20.05 1.42
C ASN A 75 17.08 21.42 2.07
N GLU A 76 17.20 22.49 1.29
CA GLU A 76 16.94 23.87 1.74
C GLU A 76 15.52 24.10 2.25
N ASP A 77 14.54 23.38 1.69
CA ASP A 77 13.12 23.39 2.10
C ASP A 77 12.85 22.57 3.38
N GLY A 78 13.88 22.00 4.01
CA GLY A 78 13.77 21.17 5.20
C GLY A 78 13.44 19.70 4.93
N SER A 79 13.12 19.29 3.71
CA SER A 79 12.87 17.90 3.36
C SER A 79 14.14 17.04 3.42
N ILE A 80 13.98 15.73 3.63
CA ILE A 80 15.10 14.80 3.69
C ILE A 80 15.48 14.34 2.28
N LYS A 81 16.76 14.44 1.96
CA LYS A 81 17.33 13.86 0.74
C LYS A 81 17.70 12.41 0.98
N PHE A 82 17.10 11.53 0.19
CA PHE A 82 17.38 10.10 0.24
C PHE A 82 18.22 9.65 -0.96
N LYS A 83 19.11 8.69 -0.72
CA LYS A 83 19.81 7.95 -1.78
C LYS A 83 19.56 6.45 -1.63
N ASN A 84 19.67 5.71 -2.73
CA ASN A 84 19.62 4.26 -2.70
C ASN A 84 20.76 3.72 -1.84
N CYS A 85 20.45 2.76 -0.97
CA CYS A 85 21.46 2.07 -0.18
C CYS A 85 21.02 0.62 0.09
N PRO A 86 21.94 -0.32 0.33
CA PRO A 86 21.61 -1.73 0.50
C PRO A 86 21.20 -2.10 1.93
N PHE A 87 21.47 -1.25 2.92
CA PHE A 87 21.56 -1.63 4.33
C PHE A 87 20.28 -2.19 4.94
N PHE A 88 19.11 -1.75 4.50
CA PHE A 88 17.84 -2.08 5.16
C PHE A 88 17.07 -3.25 4.52
N LYS A 89 17.50 -3.74 3.36
CA LYS A 89 16.76 -4.76 2.60
C LYS A 89 16.61 -6.07 3.37
N THR A 90 17.72 -6.63 3.80
CA THR A 90 17.77 -7.96 4.44
C THR A 90 16.95 -8.00 5.71
N ASN A 91 17.15 -7.03 6.62
CA ASN A 91 16.48 -6.98 7.90
C ASN A 91 14.98 -6.72 7.74
N SER A 92 14.57 -5.93 6.74
CA SER A 92 13.16 -5.71 6.42
C SER A 92 12.47 -6.97 5.88
N VAL A 93 13.15 -7.74 5.00
CA VAL A 93 12.62 -9.02 4.51
C VAL A 93 12.50 -10.03 5.65
N GLN A 94 13.49 -10.10 6.54
CA GLN A 94 13.42 -11.00 7.71
C GLN A 94 12.26 -10.61 8.64
N ALA A 95 12.09 -9.32 8.96
CA ALA A 95 10.97 -8.86 9.78
C ALA A 95 9.62 -9.15 9.12
N ALA A 96 9.51 -8.97 7.81
CA ALA A 96 8.27 -9.23 7.07
C ALA A 96 7.83 -10.70 7.17
N LYS A 97 8.74 -11.66 7.27
CA LYS A 97 8.40 -13.09 7.45
C LYS A 97 7.61 -13.38 8.73
N TYR A 98 7.71 -12.52 9.72
CA TYR A 98 7.00 -12.65 11.01
C TYR A 98 5.76 -11.76 11.10
N MET A 99 5.46 -10.99 10.07
CA MET A 99 4.20 -10.27 9.99
C MET A 99 3.05 -11.24 9.72
N LYS A 100 1.87 -10.92 10.27
CA LYS A 100 0.66 -11.71 10.05
C LYS A 100 -0.54 -10.82 9.76
N TYR A 101 -1.39 -11.34 8.94
CA TYR A 101 -2.70 -10.79 8.61
C TYR A 101 -3.80 -11.72 9.13
N LYS A 102 -4.98 -11.18 9.34
CA LYS A 102 -6.17 -11.99 9.46
C LYS A 102 -6.40 -12.71 8.13
N GLU A 103 -6.97 -13.90 8.15
CA GLU A 103 -7.33 -14.64 6.93
C GLU A 103 -8.09 -13.72 5.96
N PRO A 104 -7.58 -13.53 4.72
CA PRO A 104 -8.24 -12.67 3.76
C PRO A 104 -9.55 -13.29 3.27
N ILE A 105 -10.59 -12.48 3.27
CA ILE A 105 -11.91 -12.85 2.76
C ILE A 105 -12.39 -11.81 1.75
N ASN A 106 -13.10 -12.27 0.74
CA ASN A 106 -13.78 -11.39 -0.19
C ASN A 106 -15.15 -10.95 0.37
N THR A 107 -15.81 -10.08 -0.35
CA THR A 107 -17.16 -9.57 0.02
C THR A 107 -18.23 -10.66 0.16
N ASN A 108 -18.02 -11.83 -0.44
CA ASN A 108 -18.93 -12.99 -0.36
C ASN A 108 -18.55 -13.94 0.80
N GLY A 109 -17.55 -13.61 1.61
CA GLY A 109 -17.08 -14.43 2.72
C GLY A 109 -16.20 -15.62 2.32
N THR A 110 -15.74 -15.70 1.07
CA THR A 110 -14.85 -16.76 0.58
C THR A 110 -13.40 -16.36 0.79
N SER A 111 -12.53 -17.30 1.16
CA SER A 111 -11.10 -17.11 1.24
C SER A 111 -10.50 -16.61 -0.06
N CYS A 112 -9.55 -15.71 0.01
CA CYS A 112 -8.87 -15.15 -1.15
C CYS A 112 -7.42 -14.82 -0.83
N VAL A 113 -6.66 -14.40 -1.82
CA VAL A 113 -5.24 -14.02 -1.70
C VAL A 113 -5.09 -12.54 -2.00
N LEU A 114 -4.47 -11.79 -1.08
CA LEU A 114 -4.09 -10.40 -1.34
C LEU A 114 -2.77 -10.38 -2.11
N LYS A 115 -2.79 -9.80 -3.29
CA LYS A 115 -1.61 -9.66 -4.15
C LYS A 115 -0.96 -8.28 -4.01
N ASN A 116 0.36 -8.23 -4.23
CA ASN A 116 1.14 -6.99 -4.36
C ASN A 116 0.99 -6.03 -3.17
N GLN A 117 0.88 -6.56 -1.97
CA GLN A 117 0.85 -5.73 -0.77
C GLN A 117 2.22 -5.11 -0.51
N THR A 118 2.22 -3.96 0.15
CA THR A 118 3.46 -3.26 0.49
C THR A 118 3.52 -2.91 1.97
N HIS A 119 4.73 -2.95 2.53
CA HIS A 119 5.00 -2.40 3.86
C HIS A 119 6.32 -1.65 3.88
N ARG A 120 6.33 -0.49 4.53
CA ARG A 120 7.53 0.32 4.73
C ARG A 120 8.05 0.12 6.14
N PHE A 121 9.28 -0.36 6.26
CA PHE A 121 10.03 -0.37 7.51
C PHE A 121 10.89 0.87 7.60
N THR A 122 10.76 1.61 8.69
CA THR A 122 11.56 2.82 8.95
C THR A 122 12.62 2.53 9.99
N TYR A 123 13.83 3.00 9.73
CA TYR A 123 15.01 2.84 10.56
C TYR A 123 15.47 4.19 11.07
N SER A 124 15.30 4.43 12.36
CA SER A 124 15.70 5.68 13.01
C SER A 124 16.53 5.42 14.24
N LEU A 125 17.55 6.25 14.46
CA LEU A 125 18.43 6.20 15.62
C LEU A 125 17.86 7.09 16.71
N TYR A 126 17.65 6.52 17.90
CA TYR A 126 17.13 7.24 19.08
C TYR A 126 18.19 8.12 19.78
N LYS A 127 19.14 8.70 19.06
CA LYS A 127 20.14 9.59 19.65
C LYS A 127 19.73 11.05 19.51
N ARG A 128 20.04 11.85 20.56
CA ARG A 128 19.59 13.25 20.74
C ARG A 128 19.85 14.17 19.54
N ASP A 129 20.88 13.91 18.76
CA ASP A 129 21.30 14.78 17.65
C ASP A 129 20.52 14.54 16.35
N VAL A 130 19.54 13.63 16.36
CA VAL A 130 18.79 13.19 15.16
C VAL A 130 17.29 13.27 15.35
N LYS A 131 16.79 13.90 16.43
CA LYS A 131 15.36 14.01 16.73
C LYS A 131 14.54 14.56 15.59
N ASP A 132 15.06 15.57 14.90
CA ASP A 132 14.38 16.19 13.76
C ASP A 132 14.28 15.25 12.55
N LEU A 133 15.31 14.44 12.33
CA LEU A 133 15.33 13.48 11.23
C LEU A 133 14.35 12.34 11.50
N ASP A 134 14.26 11.86 12.74
CA ASP A 134 13.27 10.86 13.17
C ASP A 134 11.85 11.35 12.98
N PHE A 135 11.56 12.58 13.36
CA PHE A 135 10.26 13.20 13.19
C PHE A 135 9.87 13.31 11.72
N LEU A 136 10.77 13.75 10.85
CA LEU A 136 10.52 13.86 9.41
C LEU A 136 10.38 12.50 8.73
N LEU A 137 11.15 11.48 9.13
CA LEU A 137 10.99 10.11 8.64
C LEU A 137 9.62 9.53 9.02
N ARG A 138 9.12 9.83 10.22
CA ARG A 138 7.78 9.41 10.66
C ARG A 138 6.68 10.15 9.91
N ASN A 139 6.82 11.45 9.72
CA ASN A 139 5.83 12.26 9.01
C ASN A 139 5.71 11.87 7.54
N GLU A 140 6.83 11.58 6.87
CA GLU A 140 6.78 11.04 5.50
C GLU A 140 6.04 9.68 5.43
N TYR A 141 6.07 8.91 6.51
CA TYR A 141 5.28 7.69 6.65
C TYR A 141 3.77 7.98 6.80
N TYR A 142 3.40 8.96 7.60
CA TYR A 142 2.00 9.33 7.81
C TYR A 142 1.36 9.99 6.58
N ASP A 143 2.07 10.83 5.88
CA ASP A 143 1.57 11.50 4.66
C ASP A 143 1.21 10.53 3.53
N GLN A 144 1.85 9.37 3.47
CA GLN A 144 1.51 8.33 2.50
C GLN A 144 0.24 7.55 2.86
N TRP A 145 -0.15 7.51 4.13
CA TRP A 145 -1.36 6.82 4.59
C TRP A 145 -2.61 7.69 4.53
N ILE A 146 -2.44 9.00 4.54
CA ILE A 146 -3.56 9.97 4.47
C ILE A 146 -3.99 10.24 3.03
N LYS A 147 -3.17 9.86 2.04
CA LYS A 147 -3.45 10.08 0.61
C LYS A 147 -4.03 8.88 -0.14
N THR A 148 -4.29 7.80 0.55
CA THR A 148 -5.03 6.63 0.04
C THR A 148 -6.39 6.57 0.71
#